data_6802954f7f7c970b779ed08667eb7447
#
_entry.id   6802954f7f7c970b779ed08667eb7447
#
_cell.length_a   1.000
_cell.length_b   1.000
_cell.length_c   1.000
_cell.angle_alpha   90.00
_cell.angle_beta   90.00
_cell.angle_gamma   90.00
#
_symmetry.space_group_name_H-M   'P 1'
#
loop_
_entity.id
_entity.type
_entity.pdbx_description
1 polymer ?
#
loop_
_entity_poly.entity_id
_entity_poly.type
_entity_poly.pdbx_seq_one_letter_code
_entity_poly.pdbx_strand_id
1 'polypeptide(L)'
;MLKMQHSRQSDQGRVLTMVWTPLGFKKHRGKTLPQVIFADPDWFFYMYENRRFKSGHAVEAEEIYKRATSIKIRQDGKEELVADYFRNPVTDRFYGISIGPQSSPRPECRRSFLYRTDVIDLSVPRRFADYDKSGYSALIGTLKNHFYGSTSYKMTKGRCEAFFDDDSKFVFEQKV
;
A
#
# COMPACT_ATOMS: atom_id res chain seq x y z
N MET A 1 13.66 0.82 57.20
CA MET A 1 12.45 0.91 56.32
C MET A 1 12.87 1.57 55.00
N LEU A 2 13.31 0.77 54.03
CA LEU A 2 13.70 1.28 52.70
C LEU A 2 12.48 1.21 51.81
N LYS A 3 12.06 2.36 51.27
CA LYS A 3 11.03 2.45 50.20
C LYS A 3 11.69 2.13 48.87
N MET A 4 11.36 0.99 48.29
CA MET A 4 11.64 0.70 46.90
C MET A 4 10.70 1.54 46.00
N GLN A 5 11.28 2.49 45.30
CA GLN A 5 10.60 3.15 44.18
C GLN A 5 10.71 2.27 42.94
N HIS A 6 9.59 1.72 42.49
CA HIS A 6 9.47 1.09 41.20
C HIS A 6 9.34 2.19 40.13
N SER A 7 10.41 2.47 39.42
CA SER A 7 10.32 3.25 38.18
C SER A 7 9.69 2.39 37.10
N ARG A 8 8.48 2.72 36.69
CA ARG A 8 7.87 2.19 35.49
C ARG A 8 8.62 2.78 34.29
N GLN A 9 9.50 2.00 33.70
CA GLN A 9 9.98 2.28 32.34
C GLN A 9 8.81 2.14 31.39
N SER A 10 8.39 3.25 30.78
CA SER A 10 7.48 3.27 29.64
C SER A 10 8.19 2.59 28.47
N ASP A 11 7.60 1.50 28.01
CA ASP A 11 7.97 0.82 26.77
C ASP A 11 7.62 1.77 25.60
N GLN A 12 8.54 2.64 25.24
CA GLN A 12 8.46 3.44 24.05
C GLN A 12 8.71 2.48 22.89
N GLY A 13 7.65 2.13 22.15
CA GLY A 13 7.67 1.28 20.98
C GLY A 13 8.82 1.68 20.05
N ARG A 14 9.81 0.81 19.98
CA ARG A 14 10.98 0.97 19.11
C ARG A 14 10.48 0.84 17.67
N VAL A 15 10.27 1.97 16.99
CA VAL A 15 10.04 1.99 15.56
C VAL A 15 11.28 1.38 14.90
N LEU A 16 11.17 0.13 14.48
CA LEU A 16 12.23 -0.53 13.71
C LEU A 16 12.20 0.04 12.31
N THR A 17 12.96 1.12 12.10
CA THR A 17 13.14 1.67 10.75
C THR A 17 13.87 0.63 9.91
N MET A 18 13.22 0.16 8.84
CA MET A 18 13.84 -0.79 7.93
C MET A 18 14.93 -0.08 7.10
N VAL A 19 16.05 -0.74 6.92
CA VAL A 19 17.09 -0.25 6.00
C VAL A 19 16.79 -0.81 4.61
N TRP A 20 16.21 0.01 3.75
CA TRP A 20 15.86 -0.35 2.38
C TRP A 20 17.08 -0.37 1.47
N THR A 21 17.37 -1.51 0.87
CA THR A 21 18.54 -1.72 0.01
C THR A 21 18.27 -1.27 -1.42
N PRO A 22 19.10 -0.39 -2.01
CA PRO A 22 18.95 -0.03 -3.41
C PRO A 22 19.14 -1.25 -4.34
N LEU A 23 18.28 -1.38 -5.35
CA LEU A 23 18.40 -2.44 -6.36
C LEU A 23 19.68 -2.26 -7.16
N GLY A 24 20.46 -3.34 -7.26
CA GLY A 24 21.71 -3.38 -8.05
C GLY A 24 21.50 -3.74 -9.53
N PHE A 25 20.25 -4.00 -9.97
CA PHE A 25 19.99 -4.65 -11.25
C PHE A 25 18.75 -4.11 -11.96
N LYS A 26 18.66 -4.38 -13.27
CA LYS A 26 17.51 -4.12 -14.16
C LYS A 26 17.06 -2.67 -14.23
N LYS A 27 15.79 -2.49 -14.62
CA LYS A 27 15.13 -1.22 -14.91
C LYS A 27 15.17 -0.20 -13.77
N HIS A 28 15.17 -0.66 -12.52
CA HIS A 28 15.09 0.19 -11.33
C HIS A 28 16.38 0.25 -10.51
N ARG A 29 17.55 0.05 -11.17
CA ARG A 29 18.86 0.16 -10.51
C ARG A 29 18.97 1.45 -9.70
N GLY A 30 19.43 1.34 -8.45
CA GLY A 30 19.60 2.47 -7.52
C GLY A 30 18.36 2.91 -6.79
N LYS A 31 17.17 2.38 -7.13
CA LYS A 31 15.93 2.64 -6.38
C LYS A 31 15.70 1.58 -5.31
N THR A 32 15.08 1.97 -4.21
CA THR A 32 14.60 1.05 -3.19
C THR A 32 13.21 0.49 -3.57
N LEU A 33 12.82 -0.64 -2.98
CA LEU A 33 11.51 -1.25 -3.27
C LEU A 33 10.33 -0.32 -2.94
N PRO A 34 10.32 0.46 -1.84
CA PRO A 34 9.33 1.50 -1.62
C PRO A 34 9.20 2.50 -2.78
N GLN A 35 10.32 2.93 -3.37
CA GLN A 35 10.28 3.82 -4.55
C GLN A 35 9.67 3.12 -5.77
N VAL A 36 9.95 1.84 -5.95
CA VAL A 36 9.45 1.07 -7.09
C VAL A 36 7.94 0.89 -7.01
N ILE A 37 7.38 0.61 -5.84
CA ILE A 37 5.92 0.49 -5.65
C ILE A 37 5.18 1.76 -6.07
N PHE A 38 5.71 2.94 -5.76
CA PHE A 38 5.06 4.20 -6.16
C PHE A 38 5.29 4.56 -7.63
N ALA A 39 6.37 4.09 -8.25
CA ALA A 39 6.75 4.46 -9.61
C ALA A 39 6.33 3.45 -10.68
N ASP A 40 6.35 2.17 -10.35
CA ASP A 40 6.12 1.05 -11.29
C ASP A 40 5.67 -0.21 -10.53
N PRO A 41 4.48 -0.16 -9.92
CA PRO A 41 3.94 -1.29 -9.15
C PRO A 41 3.79 -2.56 -10.01
N ASP A 42 3.44 -2.45 -11.28
CA ASP A 42 3.39 -3.58 -12.20
C ASP A 42 4.68 -4.41 -12.20
N TRP A 43 5.81 -3.72 -12.33
CA TRP A 43 7.10 -4.38 -12.34
C TRP A 43 7.40 -5.05 -10.98
N PHE A 44 7.05 -4.38 -9.87
CA PHE A 44 7.25 -4.95 -8.54
C PHE A 44 6.47 -6.26 -8.38
N PHE A 45 5.14 -6.22 -8.64
CA PHE A 45 4.30 -7.41 -8.48
C PHE A 45 4.69 -8.52 -9.43
N TYR A 46 5.03 -8.21 -10.70
CA TYR A 46 5.58 -9.20 -11.62
C TYR A 46 6.83 -9.88 -11.08
N MET A 47 7.78 -9.11 -10.55
CA MET A 47 9.03 -9.65 -9.99
C MET A 47 8.78 -10.51 -8.75
N TYR A 48 7.85 -10.08 -7.90
CA TYR A 48 7.47 -10.79 -6.68
C TYR A 48 6.77 -12.12 -7.01
N GLU A 49 5.71 -12.10 -7.81
CA GLU A 49 4.94 -13.28 -8.21
C GLU A 49 5.80 -14.35 -8.89
N ASN A 50 6.78 -13.91 -9.68
CA ASN A 50 7.71 -14.81 -10.36
C ASN A 50 8.98 -15.12 -9.55
N ARG A 51 9.01 -14.79 -8.25
CA ARG A 51 10.13 -15.06 -7.32
C ARG A 51 11.50 -14.60 -7.85
N ARG A 52 11.52 -13.44 -8.51
CA ARG A 52 12.72 -12.90 -9.17
C ARG A 52 13.59 -12.03 -8.27
N PHE A 53 13.12 -11.69 -7.07
CA PHE A 53 13.96 -11.08 -6.03
C PHE A 53 14.80 -12.16 -5.35
N LYS A 54 16.09 -11.86 -5.12
CA LYS A 54 17.05 -12.80 -4.53
C LYS A 54 17.69 -12.20 -3.29
N SER A 55 18.20 -13.06 -2.41
CA SER A 55 18.91 -12.68 -1.19
C SER A 55 18.14 -11.67 -0.33
N GLY A 56 18.78 -10.62 0.16
CA GLY A 56 18.16 -9.60 1.01
C GLY A 56 16.93 -8.91 0.40
N HIS A 57 16.90 -8.69 -0.92
CA HIS A 57 15.73 -8.13 -1.59
C HIS A 57 14.52 -9.04 -1.59
N ALA A 58 14.65 -10.35 -1.42
CA ALA A 58 13.50 -11.25 -1.31
C ALA A 58 12.76 -11.03 0.01
N VAL A 59 13.47 -10.79 1.10
CA VAL A 59 12.89 -10.48 2.41
C VAL A 59 12.20 -9.10 2.38
N GLU A 60 12.88 -8.11 1.83
CA GLU A 60 12.30 -6.77 1.66
C GLU A 60 11.05 -6.79 0.77
N ALA A 61 11.07 -7.58 -0.31
CA ALA A 61 9.94 -7.72 -1.22
C ALA A 61 8.72 -8.39 -0.56
N GLU A 62 8.95 -9.39 0.29
CA GLU A 62 7.90 -10.02 1.09
C GLU A 62 7.25 -9.00 2.02
N GLU A 63 8.04 -8.17 2.69
CA GLU A 63 7.54 -7.15 3.59
C GLU A 63 6.78 -6.05 2.84
N ILE A 64 7.31 -5.59 1.70
CA ILE A 64 6.61 -4.63 0.83
C ILE A 64 5.30 -5.21 0.30
N TYR A 65 5.27 -6.48 -0.10
CA TYR A 65 4.06 -7.13 -0.59
C TYR A 65 2.96 -7.14 0.47
N LYS A 66 3.28 -7.59 1.70
CA LYS A 66 2.34 -7.59 2.83
C LYS A 66 1.76 -6.20 3.09
N ARG A 67 2.60 -5.19 3.14
CA ARG A 67 2.21 -3.80 3.36
C ARG A 67 1.40 -3.25 2.18
N ALA A 68 1.84 -3.47 0.95
CA ALA A 68 1.18 -2.97 -0.25
C ALA A 68 -0.22 -3.57 -0.48
N THR A 69 -0.50 -4.75 0.06
CA THR A 69 -1.81 -5.42 -0.03
C THR A 69 -2.74 -5.14 1.16
N SER A 70 -2.27 -4.39 2.17
CA SER A 70 -3.00 -4.15 3.42
C SER A 70 -2.92 -2.70 3.89
N ILE A 71 -2.90 -1.74 2.96
CA ILE A 71 -2.82 -0.31 3.32
C ILE A 71 -4.12 0.12 3.97
N LYS A 72 -4.02 0.58 5.21
CA LYS A 72 -5.16 1.06 6.00
C LYS A 72 -5.69 2.38 5.42
N ILE A 73 -6.99 2.48 5.23
CA ILE A 73 -7.65 3.72 4.83
C ILE A 73 -7.58 4.70 6.00
N ARG A 74 -6.97 5.86 5.77
CA ARG A 74 -6.91 6.93 6.79
C ARG A 74 -8.31 7.44 7.06
N GLN A 75 -8.75 7.35 8.31
CA GLN A 75 -10.05 7.84 8.75
C GLN A 75 -9.98 9.34 9.03
N ASP A 76 -11.02 10.08 8.68
CA ASP A 76 -11.13 11.53 8.95
C ASP A 76 -11.83 11.83 10.28
N GLY A 77 -12.26 10.80 11.00
CA GLY A 77 -12.91 10.89 12.30
C GLY A 77 -14.40 11.28 12.26
N LYS A 78 -14.98 11.47 11.07
CA LYS A 78 -16.40 11.80 10.90
C LYS A 78 -17.24 10.56 10.65
N GLU A 79 -16.81 9.76 9.67
CA GLU A 79 -17.45 8.52 9.29
C GLU A 79 -16.39 7.48 8.98
N GLU A 80 -16.75 6.22 9.05
CA GLU A 80 -15.87 5.13 8.62
C GLU A 80 -15.71 5.16 7.09
N LEU A 81 -14.49 5.30 6.62
CA LEU A 81 -14.16 5.35 5.20
C LEU A 81 -13.79 3.95 4.70
N VAL A 82 -14.24 3.66 3.49
CA VAL A 82 -14.01 2.40 2.78
C VAL A 82 -13.60 2.67 1.33
N ALA A 83 -12.98 1.68 0.70
CA ALA A 83 -12.64 1.71 -0.72
C ALA A 83 -13.61 0.85 -1.54
N ASP A 84 -14.20 1.45 -2.55
CA ASP A 84 -14.94 0.77 -3.60
C ASP A 84 -14.01 0.55 -4.80
N TYR A 85 -13.89 -0.70 -5.24
CA TYR A 85 -13.06 -1.11 -6.37
C TYR A 85 -13.90 -1.26 -7.63
N PHE A 86 -13.34 -0.81 -8.77
CA PHE A 86 -14.05 -0.80 -10.04
C PHE A 86 -13.24 -1.43 -11.17
N ARG A 87 -13.96 -2.05 -12.11
CA ARG A 87 -13.44 -2.50 -13.40
C ARG A 87 -14.15 -1.80 -14.55
N ASN A 88 -13.49 -1.73 -15.68
CA ASN A 88 -14.13 -1.29 -16.92
C ASN A 88 -15.02 -2.43 -17.45
N PRO A 89 -16.33 -2.22 -17.64
CA PRO A 89 -17.26 -3.28 -18.04
C PRO A 89 -17.09 -3.75 -19.50
N VAL A 90 -16.36 -2.98 -20.31
CA VAL A 90 -16.11 -3.29 -21.72
C VAL A 90 -14.80 -4.06 -21.90
N THR A 91 -13.73 -3.60 -21.24
CA THR A 91 -12.39 -4.19 -21.37
C THR A 91 -12.07 -5.22 -20.30
N ASP A 92 -12.92 -5.32 -19.29
CA ASP A 92 -12.74 -6.13 -18.07
C ASP A 92 -11.44 -5.81 -17.27
N ARG A 93 -10.81 -4.66 -17.54
CA ARG A 93 -9.60 -4.22 -16.85
C ARG A 93 -9.94 -3.45 -15.59
N PHE A 94 -9.02 -3.43 -14.65
CA PHE A 94 -9.13 -2.57 -13.48
C PHE A 94 -9.23 -1.11 -13.90
N TYR A 95 -10.16 -0.37 -13.27
CA TYR A 95 -10.42 1.03 -13.61
C TYR A 95 -9.92 1.99 -12.52
N GLY A 96 -10.02 1.60 -11.25
CA GLY A 96 -9.62 2.43 -10.12
C GLY A 96 -10.36 2.09 -8.84
N ILE A 97 -10.15 2.93 -7.83
CA ILE A 97 -10.87 2.89 -6.56
C ILE A 97 -11.48 4.26 -6.26
N SER A 98 -12.57 4.25 -5.49
CA SER A 98 -13.13 5.43 -4.85
C SER A 98 -13.12 5.24 -3.34
N ILE A 99 -12.65 6.23 -2.59
CA ILE A 99 -12.67 6.20 -1.12
C ILE A 99 -13.78 7.13 -0.65
N GLY A 100 -14.68 6.62 0.17
CA GLY A 100 -15.81 7.35 0.68
C GLY A 100 -16.43 6.70 1.92
N PRO A 101 -17.47 7.34 2.51
CA PRO A 101 -18.14 6.82 3.69
C PRO A 101 -18.73 5.43 3.48
N GLN A 102 -18.60 4.58 4.49
CA GLN A 102 -19.21 3.25 4.49
C GLN A 102 -20.74 3.32 4.40
N SER A 103 -21.34 4.38 4.97
CA SER A 103 -22.77 4.65 4.92
C SER A 103 -23.28 4.99 3.52
N SER A 104 -22.39 5.39 2.59
CA SER A 104 -22.76 5.69 1.21
C SER A 104 -23.36 4.47 0.52
N PRO A 105 -24.46 4.64 -0.27
CA PRO A 105 -25.01 3.53 -1.02
C PRO A 105 -23.96 2.94 -1.95
N ARG A 106 -24.04 1.63 -2.16
CA ARG A 106 -23.15 0.98 -3.12
C ARG A 106 -23.41 1.54 -4.51
N PRO A 107 -22.34 1.74 -5.31
CA PRO A 107 -22.52 2.26 -6.68
C PRO A 107 -23.54 1.43 -7.46
N GLU A 108 -24.50 2.11 -8.09
CA GLU A 108 -25.57 1.45 -8.86
C GLU A 108 -25.05 0.73 -10.10
N CYS A 109 -23.85 1.10 -10.57
CA CYS A 109 -23.23 0.52 -11.75
C CYS A 109 -22.67 -0.88 -11.46
N ARG A 110 -23.56 -1.86 -11.30
CA ARG A 110 -23.25 -3.26 -10.95
C ARG A 110 -22.21 -3.91 -11.87
N ARG A 111 -22.12 -3.48 -13.14
CA ARG A 111 -21.14 -4.04 -14.10
C ARG A 111 -19.72 -3.55 -13.85
N SER A 112 -19.54 -2.37 -13.27
CA SER A 112 -18.24 -1.78 -12.98
C SER A 112 -17.78 -2.00 -11.55
N PHE A 113 -18.72 -2.15 -10.60
CA PHE A 113 -18.39 -2.36 -9.18
C PHE A 113 -17.89 -3.80 -8.97
N LEU A 114 -16.75 -3.94 -8.29
CA LEU A 114 -16.18 -5.23 -7.91
C LEU A 114 -16.54 -5.59 -6.48
N TYR A 115 -16.02 -4.86 -5.52
CA TYR A 115 -16.24 -5.06 -4.09
C TYR A 115 -15.86 -3.82 -3.29
N ARG A 116 -16.29 -3.80 -2.02
CA ARG A 116 -15.98 -2.77 -1.01
C ARG A 116 -15.13 -3.40 0.08
N THR A 117 -14.13 -2.66 0.57
CA THR A 117 -13.24 -3.10 1.65
C THR A 117 -12.72 -1.91 2.47
N ASP A 118 -12.18 -2.19 3.64
CA ASP A 118 -11.57 -1.24 4.57
C ASP A 118 -10.05 -1.04 4.35
N VAL A 119 -9.48 -1.73 3.35
CA VAL A 119 -8.06 -1.62 3.00
C VAL A 119 -7.86 -1.26 1.53
N ILE A 120 -6.71 -0.65 1.22
CA ILE A 120 -6.25 -0.47 -0.15
C ILE A 120 -5.23 -1.57 -0.46
N ASP A 121 -5.55 -2.39 -1.47
CA ASP A 121 -4.72 -3.47 -1.99
C ASP A 121 -4.15 -3.10 -3.35
N LEU A 122 -2.84 -2.86 -3.41
CA LEU A 122 -2.16 -2.47 -4.65
C LEU A 122 -1.96 -3.64 -5.63
N SER A 123 -2.25 -4.88 -5.24
CA SER A 123 -2.12 -6.03 -6.14
C SER A 123 -3.33 -6.21 -7.08
N VAL A 124 -4.43 -5.52 -6.80
CA VAL A 124 -5.72 -5.74 -7.51
C VAL A 124 -5.61 -5.61 -9.03
N PRO A 125 -4.92 -4.63 -9.64
CA PRO A 125 -4.80 -4.55 -11.10
C PRO A 125 -4.22 -5.82 -11.73
N ARG A 126 -3.33 -6.53 -11.04
CA ARG A 126 -2.73 -7.79 -11.52
C ARG A 126 -3.74 -8.93 -11.70
N ARG A 127 -4.89 -8.87 -11.04
CA ARG A 127 -5.96 -9.87 -11.18
C ARG A 127 -6.69 -9.76 -12.52
N PHE A 128 -6.52 -8.62 -13.23
CA PHE A 128 -7.23 -8.31 -14.47
C PHE A 128 -6.32 -8.25 -15.69
N ALA A 129 -5.02 -8.03 -15.49
CA ALA A 129 -4.07 -7.97 -16.59
C ALA A 129 -2.63 -8.21 -16.09
N ASP A 130 -1.81 -8.84 -16.92
CA ASP A 130 -0.38 -9.02 -16.66
C ASP A 130 0.39 -7.69 -16.65
N TYR A 131 -0.16 -6.67 -17.31
CA TYR A 131 0.36 -5.32 -17.34
C TYR A 131 -0.78 -4.32 -17.44
N ASP A 132 -0.88 -3.38 -16.47
CA ASP A 132 -1.93 -2.36 -16.45
C ASP A 132 -1.42 -1.02 -15.92
N LYS A 133 -0.67 -0.31 -16.75
CA LYS A 133 -0.11 1.00 -16.40
C LYS A 133 -1.18 2.04 -16.05
N SER A 134 -2.33 2.02 -16.74
CA SER A 134 -3.42 2.97 -16.50
C SER A 134 -4.14 2.70 -15.19
N GLY A 135 -4.46 1.44 -14.91
CA GLY A 135 -5.06 1.02 -13.64
C GLY A 135 -4.17 1.35 -12.46
N TYR A 136 -2.87 1.07 -12.56
CA TYR A 136 -1.93 1.46 -11.51
C TYR A 136 -1.75 2.97 -11.36
N SER A 137 -1.76 3.72 -12.45
CA SER A 137 -1.71 5.19 -12.37
C SER A 137 -2.91 5.76 -11.61
N ALA A 138 -4.12 5.23 -11.87
CA ALA A 138 -5.33 5.61 -11.16
C ALA A 138 -5.26 5.22 -9.68
N LEU A 139 -4.85 3.99 -9.37
CA LEU A 139 -4.75 3.47 -7.99
C LEU A 139 -3.73 4.25 -7.15
N ILE A 140 -2.51 4.44 -7.67
CA ILE A 140 -1.47 5.24 -7.00
C ILE A 140 -1.88 6.71 -6.89
N GLY A 141 -2.56 7.25 -7.90
CA GLY A 141 -3.12 8.61 -7.85
C GLY A 141 -4.12 8.76 -6.70
N THR A 142 -5.07 7.84 -6.57
CA THR A 142 -6.04 7.85 -5.46
C THR A 142 -5.36 7.68 -4.11
N LEU A 143 -4.40 6.76 -3.98
CA LEU A 143 -3.60 6.58 -2.77
C LEU A 143 -2.91 7.90 -2.35
N LYS A 144 -2.24 8.56 -3.29
CA LYS A 144 -1.55 9.83 -3.04
C LYS A 144 -2.53 10.94 -2.64
N ASN A 145 -3.67 11.03 -3.31
CA ASN A 145 -4.70 11.99 -2.96
C ASN A 145 -5.22 11.76 -1.55
N HIS A 146 -5.49 10.52 -1.18
CA HIS A 146 -6.01 10.16 0.13
C HIS A 146 -5.04 10.50 1.28
N PHE A 147 -3.74 10.22 1.12
CA PHE A 147 -2.75 10.46 2.18
C PHE A 147 -2.16 11.87 2.18
N TYR A 148 -2.10 12.52 1.02
CA TYR A 148 -1.35 13.77 0.82
C TYR A 148 -2.16 14.90 0.17
N GLY A 149 -3.44 14.65 -0.15
CA GLY A 149 -4.34 15.66 -0.70
C GLY A 149 -4.15 15.99 -2.19
N SER A 150 -3.28 15.25 -2.92
CA SER A 150 -3.07 15.47 -4.35
C SER A 150 -2.61 14.22 -5.08
N THR A 151 -3.23 13.92 -6.22
CA THR A 151 -2.82 12.83 -7.12
C THR A 151 -1.42 13.04 -7.69
N SER A 152 -1.00 14.30 -7.84
CA SER A 152 0.32 14.69 -8.35
C SER A 152 1.40 14.83 -7.27
N TYR A 153 1.08 14.50 -6.00
CA TYR A 153 2.05 14.61 -4.91
C TYR A 153 3.35 13.86 -5.22
N LYS A 154 4.48 14.57 -5.10
CA LYS A 154 5.79 14.01 -5.46
C LYS A 154 6.30 13.05 -4.39
N MET A 155 6.36 11.77 -4.71
CA MET A 155 6.94 10.73 -3.88
C MET A 155 8.46 10.68 -4.08
N THR A 156 9.20 11.38 -3.21
CA THR A 156 10.67 11.28 -3.15
C THR A 156 11.09 9.97 -2.50
N LYS A 157 12.38 9.60 -2.58
CA LYS A 157 12.92 8.40 -1.92
C LYS A 157 12.53 8.34 -0.45
N GLY A 158 12.86 9.38 0.32
CA GLY A 158 12.55 9.41 1.75
C GLY A 158 11.06 9.35 2.06
N ARG A 159 10.20 9.94 1.23
CA ARG A 159 8.74 9.84 1.41
C ARG A 159 8.19 8.44 1.12
N CYS A 160 8.73 7.77 0.10
CA CYS A 160 8.37 6.38 -0.18
C CYS A 160 8.78 5.46 0.98
N GLU A 161 10.00 5.60 1.46
CA GLU A 161 10.54 4.81 2.57
C GLU A 161 9.77 5.11 3.86
N ALA A 162 9.58 6.37 4.22
CA ALA A 162 8.80 6.77 5.39
C ALA A 162 7.34 6.28 5.34
N PHE A 163 6.73 6.18 4.15
CA PHE A 163 5.40 5.60 4.02
C PHE A 163 5.39 4.12 4.43
N PHE A 164 6.37 3.35 3.98
CA PHE A 164 6.48 1.93 4.27
C PHE A 164 7.10 1.62 5.64
N ASP A 165 7.77 2.56 6.28
CA ASP A 165 8.31 2.42 7.65
C ASP A 165 7.25 2.71 8.74
N ASP A 166 6.13 3.32 8.36
CA ASP A 166 5.06 3.69 9.29
C ASP A 166 4.02 2.57 9.42
N ASP A 167 4.18 1.72 10.42
CA ASP A 167 3.29 0.58 10.70
C ASP A 167 1.83 0.99 10.89
N SER A 168 1.56 2.22 11.32
CA SER A 168 0.18 2.71 11.50
C SER A 168 -0.63 2.79 10.20
N LYS A 169 0.05 2.75 9.05
CA LYS A 169 -0.57 2.79 7.71
C LYS A 169 -1.02 1.43 7.20
N PHE A 170 -0.79 0.35 7.95
CA PHE A 170 -1.07 -1.00 7.47
C PHE A 170 -1.93 -1.78 8.46
N VAL A 171 -2.70 -2.71 7.93
CA VAL A 171 -3.43 -3.70 8.72
C VAL A 171 -2.59 -4.97 8.74
N PHE A 172 -2.09 -5.34 9.93
CA PHE A 172 -1.43 -6.62 10.13
C PHE A 172 -2.40 -7.59 10.76
N GLU A 173 -2.53 -8.80 10.21
CA GLU A 173 -3.26 -9.88 10.89
C GLU A 173 -2.59 -10.13 12.25
N GLN A 174 -3.34 -9.93 13.32
CA GLN A 174 -2.88 -10.37 14.62
C GLN A 174 -2.82 -11.91 14.57
N LYS A 175 -1.61 -12.46 14.64
CA LYS A 175 -1.45 -13.90 14.87
C LYS A 175 -2.07 -14.21 16.23
N VAL A 176 -3.25 -14.83 16.22
CA VAL A 176 -3.89 -15.43 17.39
C VAL A 176 -3.16 -16.70 17.77
#